data_3fa06a89ded3ac088094d85ee70781ad
#
_entry.id   3fa06a89ded3ac088094d85ee70781ad
#
_cell.length_a   1.000
_cell.length_b   1.000
_cell.length_c   1.000
_cell.angle_alpha   90.00
_cell.angle_beta   90.00
_cell.angle_gamma   90.00
#
_symmetry.space_group_name_H-M   'P 1'
#
loop_
_entity.id
_entity.type
_entity.pdbx_description
1 polymer ?
#
loop_
_entity_poly.entity_id
_entity_poly.type
_entity_poly.pdbx_seq_one_letter_code
_entity_poly.pdbx_strand_id
1 'polypeptide(L)'
;LSSKIPYDRWEFLNSKFGNLLGEIENCSNLIYKLRETKSEWEISMHKASGDINQLMFDSIRDNCGEGNTEIELAAIADEVSRANGFGGRIRMRKWPMDCDRVVIAAGNSAAVPSYFDSAIGGLGASPISSLGAGFAKIKANEPVLVDIVHLHRGYVSDCTRMFSKGRLDEHWIQRLEDMSEISELVVDKLGKGEMCSSAWESGKDMADEMGHLENLMGMKPNQAQFLGHSVGLELDETPVVARGFDCELNIGGTMAIEPKVIHKDGAIGIEDTWTRTNDGMECLTMGNKFPKITEW
;
A
#
# COMPACT_ATOMS: atom_id res chain seq x y z
N LEU A 1 15.23 -15.63 6.56
CA LEU A 1 16.34 -14.68 6.86
C LEU A 1 17.51 -14.81 5.89
N SER A 2 17.78 -16.00 5.33
CA SER A 2 18.90 -16.22 4.40
C SER A 2 18.79 -15.38 3.12
N SER A 3 17.59 -15.12 2.61
CA SER A 3 17.35 -14.27 1.43
C SER A 3 17.68 -12.78 1.63
N LYS A 4 17.90 -12.36 2.89
CA LYS A 4 18.22 -10.98 3.28
C LYS A 4 19.63 -10.80 3.80
N ILE A 5 20.43 -11.88 3.89
CA ILE A 5 21.82 -11.82 4.34
C ILE A 5 22.70 -11.62 3.11
N PRO A 6 23.50 -10.54 3.02
CA PRO A 6 24.50 -10.39 1.97
C PRO A 6 25.43 -11.59 1.88
N TYR A 7 25.85 -11.94 0.67
CA TYR A 7 26.63 -13.15 0.42
C TYR A 7 27.94 -13.20 1.21
N ASP A 8 28.68 -12.11 1.25
CA ASP A 8 29.91 -11.97 2.05
C ASP A 8 29.69 -12.18 3.55
N ARG A 9 28.56 -11.70 4.06
CA ARG A 9 28.18 -11.92 5.45
C ARG A 9 27.85 -13.38 5.71
N TRP A 10 27.17 -14.04 4.77
CA TRP A 10 26.94 -15.48 4.83
C TRP A 10 28.24 -16.29 4.84
N GLU A 11 29.17 -16.00 3.92
CA GLU A 11 30.49 -16.65 3.88
C GLU A 11 31.24 -16.47 5.21
N PHE A 12 31.25 -15.27 5.76
CA PHE A 12 31.85 -14.98 7.06
C PHE A 12 31.24 -15.87 8.17
N LEU A 13 29.91 -15.91 8.27
CA LEU A 13 29.23 -16.72 9.29
C LEU A 13 29.51 -18.20 9.10
N ASN A 14 29.45 -18.70 7.88
CA ASN A 14 29.69 -20.09 7.56
C ASN A 14 31.16 -20.49 7.84
N SER A 15 32.14 -19.63 7.52
CA SER A 15 33.56 -19.89 7.82
C SER A 15 33.85 -19.94 9.32
N LYS A 16 33.11 -19.20 10.15
CA LYS A 16 33.31 -19.15 11.61
C LYS A 16 32.54 -20.22 12.35
N PHE A 17 31.35 -20.56 11.90
CA PHE A 17 30.40 -21.36 12.65
C PHE A 17 29.93 -22.63 11.91
N GLY A 18 30.21 -22.78 10.61
CA GLY A 18 29.71 -23.90 9.80
C GLY A 18 30.03 -25.28 10.38
N ASN A 19 31.23 -25.44 10.94
CA ASN A 19 31.63 -26.70 11.59
C ASN A 19 30.95 -26.95 12.96
N LEU A 20 30.31 -25.92 13.55
CA LEU A 20 29.66 -25.99 14.86
C LEU A 20 28.14 -26.15 14.76
N LEU A 21 27.55 -25.68 13.65
CA LEU A 21 26.11 -25.54 13.50
C LEU A 21 25.43 -26.68 12.72
N GLY A 22 26.22 -27.60 12.15
CA GLY A 22 25.69 -28.66 11.30
C GLY A 22 25.04 -28.09 10.03
N GLU A 23 23.98 -28.73 9.54
CA GLU A 23 23.23 -28.28 8.38
C GLU A 23 22.38 -27.04 8.71
N ILE A 24 22.51 -25.99 7.88
CA ILE A 24 21.80 -24.73 8.07
C ILE A 24 20.67 -24.65 7.06
N GLU A 25 19.43 -24.61 7.56
CA GLU A 25 18.23 -24.52 6.74
C GLU A 25 17.65 -23.10 6.69
N ASN A 26 16.99 -22.78 5.58
CA ASN A 26 16.26 -21.53 5.43
C ASN A 26 14.88 -21.60 6.10
N CYS A 27 14.72 -20.96 7.25
CA CYS A 27 13.46 -20.90 8.00
C CYS A 27 12.60 -19.67 7.68
N SER A 28 12.89 -18.90 6.62
CA SER A 28 12.17 -17.66 6.31
C SER A 28 10.67 -17.88 6.17
N ASN A 29 10.26 -18.94 5.46
CA ASN A 29 8.85 -19.27 5.27
C ASN A 29 8.12 -19.59 6.57
N LEU A 30 8.79 -20.26 7.50
CA LEU A 30 8.24 -20.54 8.84
C LEU A 30 7.97 -19.24 9.61
N ILE A 31 8.93 -18.32 9.58
CA ILE A 31 8.79 -17.01 10.23
C ILE A 31 7.67 -16.19 9.57
N TYR A 32 7.61 -16.16 8.24
CA TYR A 32 6.52 -15.44 7.54
C TYR A 32 5.15 -16.02 7.91
N LYS A 33 5.02 -17.34 7.93
CA LYS A 33 3.77 -18.00 8.31
C LYS A 33 3.35 -17.72 9.76
N LEU A 34 4.30 -17.63 10.70
CA LEU A 34 4.01 -17.22 12.08
C LEU A 34 3.50 -15.77 12.18
N ARG A 35 3.94 -14.89 11.27
CA ARG A 35 3.56 -13.48 11.22
C ARG A 35 2.21 -13.23 10.52
N GLU A 36 1.68 -14.21 9.78
CA GLU A 36 0.40 -14.07 9.06
C GLU A 36 -0.78 -13.81 10.01
N THR A 37 -0.74 -14.37 11.23
CA THR A 37 -1.78 -14.17 12.25
C THR A 37 -1.27 -13.25 13.34
N LYS A 38 -1.96 -12.14 13.55
CA LYS A 38 -1.65 -11.12 14.55
C LYS A 38 -2.45 -11.39 15.83
N SER A 39 -1.83 -11.17 16.98
CA SER A 39 -2.52 -11.12 18.25
C SER A 39 -3.39 -9.87 18.38
N GLU A 40 -4.31 -9.84 19.33
CA GLU A 40 -5.14 -8.65 19.62
C GLU A 40 -4.30 -7.39 19.91
N TRP A 41 -3.15 -7.57 20.60
CA TRP A 41 -2.24 -6.47 20.84
C TRP A 41 -1.60 -5.95 19.54
N GLU A 42 -1.16 -6.82 18.65
CA GLU A 42 -0.61 -6.43 17.35
C GLU A 42 -1.66 -5.72 16.48
N ILE A 43 -2.91 -6.22 16.47
CA ILE A 43 -4.03 -5.54 15.80
C ILE A 43 -4.24 -4.14 16.39
N SER A 44 -4.14 -3.98 17.72
CA SER A 44 -4.27 -2.65 18.34
C SER A 44 -3.14 -1.69 17.93
N MET A 45 -1.94 -2.19 17.59
CA MET A 45 -0.84 -1.37 17.05
C MET A 45 -1.10 -0.95 15.60
N HIS A 46 -1.65 -1.84 14.76
CA HIS A 46 -2.11 -1.48 13.42
C HIS A 46 -3.19 -0.40 13.46
N LYS A 47 -4.15 -0.52 14.38
CA LYS A 47 -5.22 0.47 14.59
C LYS A 47 -4.67 1.83 14.99
N ALA A 48 -3.75 1.86 15.97
CA ALA A 48 -3.06 3.09 16.38
C ALA A 48 -2.24 3.71 15.23
N SER A 49 -1.67 2.88 14.35
CA SER A 49 -1.00 3.33 13.13
C SER A 49 -2.00 3.98 12.16
N GLY A 50 -3.17 3.37 11.97
CA GLY A 50 -4.25 3.89 11.13
C GLY A 50 -4.82 5.22 11.63
N ASP A 51 -4.92 5.41 12.95
CA ASP A 51 -5.34 6.69 13.54
C ASP A 51 -4.33 7.82 13.20
N ILE A 52 -3.04 7.49 13.12
CA ILE A 52 -2.01 8.47 12.73
C ILE A 52 -2.08 8.75 11.22
N ASN A 53 -2.38 7.74 10.37
CA ASN A 53 -2.63 7.99 8.95
C ASN A 53 -3.75 9.02 8.77
N GLN A 54 -4.84 8.91 9.52
CA GLN A 54 -5.92 9.91 9.46
C GLN A 54 -5.41 11.32 9.79
N LEU A 55 -4.59 11.49 10.82
CA LEU A 55 -3.99 12.79 11.15
C LEU A 55 -3.10 13.33 10.02
N MET A 56 -2.40 12.44 9.31
CA MET A 56 -1.57 12.82 8.16
C MET A 56 -2.44 13.34 7.01
N PHE A 57 -3.55 12.65 6.68
CA PHE A 57 -4.51 13.12 5.67
C PHE A 57 -5.22 14.42 6.07
N ASP A 58 -5.63 14.53 7.33
CA ASP A 58 -6.20 15.77 7.88
C ASP A 58 -5.21 16.94 7.74
N SER A 59 -3.95 16.71 8.03
CA SER A 59 -2.90 17.73 7.90
C SER A 59 -2.69 18.17 6.44
N ILE A 60 -2.72 17.25 5.47
CA ILE A 60 -2.69 17.62 4.04
C ILE A 60 -3.91 18.47 3.71
N ARG A 61 -5.13 18.03 4.05
CA ARG A 61 -6.37 18.76 3.79
C ARG A 61 -6.33 20.20 4.33
N ASP A 62 -5.85 20.36 5.56
CA ASP A 62 -5.88 21.62 6.27
C ASP A 62 -4.75 22.59 5.88
N ASN A 63 -3.66 22.07 5.27
CA ASN A 63 -2.46 22.85 4.93
C ASN A 63 -2.08 22.82 3.45
N CYS A 64 -2.80 22.06 2.59
CA CYS A 64 -2.58 22.15 1.16
C CYS A 64 -3.02 23.52 0.64
N GLY A 65 -2.30 24.04 -0.33
CA GLY A 65 -2.50 25.38 -0.83
C GLY A 65 -2.21 25.53 -2.31
N GLU A 66 -2.48 26.72 -2.82
CA GLU A 66 -2.24 27.04 -4.22
C GLU A 66 -0.75 26.98 -4.56
N GLY A 67 -0.42 26.17 -5.58
CA GLY A 67 0.95 26.05 -6.10
C GLY A 67 1.84 25.07 -5.33
N ASN A 68 1.31 24.28 -4.39
CA ASN A 68 2.06 23.19 -3.79
C ASN A 68 2.56 22.21 -4.85
N THR A 69 3.73 21.66 -4.60
CA THR A 69 4.28 20.52 -5.31
C THR A 69 3.92 19.23 -4.56
N GLU A 70 4.06 18.09 -5.22
CA GLU A 70 3.82 16.78 -4.60
C GLU A 70 4.69 16.59 -3.34
N ILE A 71 5.97 16.96 -3.42
CA ILE A 71 6.91 16.79 -2.30
C ILE A 71 6.61 17.72 -1.12
N GLU A 72 6.01 18.89 -1.36
CA GLU A 72 5.57 19.78 -0.28
C GLU A 72 4.37 19.20 0.45
N LEU A 73 3.42 18.56 -0.25
CA LEU A 73 2.33 17.82 0.39
C LEU A 73 2.85 16.61 1.17
N ALA A 74 3.84 15.89 0.62
CA ALA A 74 4.47 14.79 1.33
C ALA A 74 5.16 15.28 2.62
N ALA A 75 5.83 16.43 2.59
CA ALA A 75 6.46 17.00 3.76
C ALA A 75 5.45 17.37 4.87
N ILE A 76 4.24 17.86 4.51
CA ILE A 76 3.15 18.13 5.45
C ILE A 76 2.74 16.84 6.20
N ALA A 77 2.52 15.75 5.48
CA ALA A 77 2.21 14.45 6.08
C ALA A 77 3.37 13.89 6.91
N ASP A 78 4.59 14.04 6.42
CA ASP A 78 5.82 13.61 7.08
C ASP A 78 6.04 14.25 8.45
N GLU A 79 5.76 15.53 8.60
CA GLU A 79 5.84 16.24 9.87
C GLU A 79 4.96 15.56 10.92
N VAL A 80 3.69 15.28 10.58
CA VAL A 80 2.76 14.61 11.47
C VAL A 80 3.24 13.20 11.83
N SER A 81 3.68 12.42 10.86
CA SER A 81 4.18 11.08 11.09
C SER A 81 5.38 11.08 12.04
N ARG A 82 6.34 12.00 11.84
CA ARG A 82 7.51 12.14 12.71
C ARG A 82 7.13 12.58 14.12
N ALA A 83 6.24 13.56 14.26
CA ALA A 83 5.75 14.02 15.55
C ALA A 83 5.06 12.91 16.35
N ASN A 84 4.46 11.94 15.67
CA ASN A 84 3.79 10.77 16.27
C ASN A 84 4.68 9.51 16.36
N GLY A 85 6.00 9.66 16.26
CA GLY A 85 6.96 8.64 16.65
C GLY A 85 7.45 7.71 15.53
N PHE A 86 7.25 8.08 14.26
CA PHE A 86 7.81 7.30 13.16
C PHE A 86 9.34 7.22 13.23
N GLY A 87 9.86 5.99 13.30
CA GLY A 87 11.29 5.73 13.51
C GLY A 87 12.20 5.90 12.28
N GLY A 88 11.64 6.12 11.10
CA GLY A 88 12.41 6.56 9.94
C GLY A 88 12.50 5.62 8.74
N ARG A 89 12.00 4.39 8.80
CA ARG A 89 12.07 3.45 7.67
C ARG A 89 10.86 2.53 7.61
N ILE A 90 10.39 2.27 6.40
CA ILE A 90 9.46 1.21 6.08
C ILE A 90 10.27 0.03 5.53
N ARG A 91 10.04 -1.15 6.10
CA ARG A 91 10.70 -2.37 5.65
C ARG A 91 9.84 -3.09 4.64
N MET A 92 10.50 -3.60 3.60
CA MET A 92 9.88 -4.48 2.61
C MET A 92 10.38 -5.92 2.81
N ARG A 93 9.50 -6.89 2.54
CA ARG A 93 9.85 -8.31 2.49
C ARG A 93 10.68 -8.62 1.25
N LYS A 94 10.26 -8.08 0.11
CA LYS A 94 10.97 -8.21 -1.17
C LYS A 94 11.99 -7.09 -1.35
N TRP A 95 12.83 -7.19 -2.38
CA TRP A 95 13.68 -6.11 -2.85
C TRP A 95 12.83 -5.06 -3.65
N PRO A 96 13.06 -3.76 -3.50
CA PRO A 96 14.05 -3.13 -2.62
C PRO A 96 13.66 -3.32 -1.15
N MET A 97 14.60 -3.24 -0.22
CA MET A 97 14.37 -3.56 1.21
C MET A 97 13.69 -2.43 1.98
N ASP A 98 13.46 -1.29 1.35
CA ASP A 98 12.78 -0.11 1.89
C ASP A 98 12.07 0.66 0.78
N CYS A 99 11.03 1.42 1.14
CA CYS A 99 10.33 2.35 0.26
C CYS A 99 10.00 3.65 1.00
N ASP A 100 9.54 4.65 0.24
CA ASP A 100 9.00 5.88 0.82
C ASP A 100 7.63 5.58 1.46
N ARG A 101 7.25 6.40 2.46
CA ARG A 101 6.01 6.24 3.21
C ARG A 101 4.89 7.18 2.78
N VAL A 102 5.18 8.21 2.01
CA VAL A 102 4.21 9.15 1.48
C VAL A 102 4.42 9.28 -0.02
N VAL A 103 3.68 8.48 -0.75
CA VAL A 103 3.65 8.56 -2.20
C VAL A 103 2.54 9.53 -2.58
N ILE A 104 2.92 10.65 -3.20
CA ILE A 104 1.98 11.60 -3.79
C ILE A 104 2.27 11.72 -5.26
N ALA A 105 1.26 11.47 -6.07
CA ALA A 105 1.36 11.53 -7.52
C ALA A 105 0.16 12.25 -8.12
N ALA A 106 0.42 13.36 -8.82
CA ALA A 106 -0.59 14.24 -9.39
C ALA A 106 -0.56 14.22 -10.91
N GLY A 107 -1.73 14.05 -11.53
CA GLY A 107 -1.85 14.07 -12.98
C GLY A 107 -0.84 13.12 -13.66
N ASN A 108 -0.09 13.62 -14.63
CA ASN A 108 0.84 12.80 -15.42
C ASN A 108 1.96 12.13 -14.61
N SER A 109 2.31 12.61 -13.42
CA SER A 109 3.33 11.96 -12.61
C SER A 109 2.88 10.59 -12.11
N ALA A 110 1.58 10.43 -11.88
CA ALA A 110 0.99 9.15 -11.49
C ALA A 110 1.07 8.07 -12.59
N ALA A 111 1.30 8.47 -13.85
CA ALA A 111 1.47 7.56 -14.97
C ALA A 111 2.88 6.94 -15.06
N VAL A 112 3.84 7.44 -14.27
CA VAL A 112 5.21 6.90 -14.24
C VAL A 112 5.20 5.60 -13.47
N PRO A 113 5.59 4.47 -14.09
CA PRO A 113 5.55 3.17 -13.43
C PRO A 113 6.60 3.08 -12.32
N SER A 114 6.28 2.31 -11.29
CA SER A 114 7.24 1.94 -10.25
C SER A 114 8.37 1.06 -10.82
N TYR A 115 9.54 1.11 -10.20
CA TYR A 115 10.66 0.21 -10.50
C TYR A 115 10.57 -1.14 -9.74
N PHE A 116 9.55 -1.31 -8.90
CA PHE A 116 9.21 -2.56 -8.24
C PHE A 116 7.70 -2.83 -8.37
N ASP A 117 7.22 -3.93 -7.84
CA ASP A 117 5.84 -4.39 -7.93
C ASP A 117 4.91 -3.52 -7.06
N SER A 118 4.50 -2.39 -7.62
CA SER A 118 3.57 -1.41 -7.03
C SER A 118 2.73 -0.77 -8.13
N ALA A 119 1.50 -0.43 -7.83
CA ALA A 119 0.57 0.22 -8.76
C ALA A 119 1.03 1.64 -9.14
N ILE A 120 1.62 2.37 -8.20
CA ILE A 120 2.02 3.77 -8.36
C ILE A 120 3.54 3.89 -8.27
N GLY A 121 4.12 4.61 -9.23
CA GLY A 121 5.53 5.01 -9.22
C GLY A 121 5.70 6.45 -8.78
N GLY A 122 5.35 7.38 -9.64
CA GLY A 122 5.65 8.80 -9.48
C GLY A 122 7.02 9.19 -9.99
N LEU A 123 7.29 10.49 -10.08
CA LEU A 123 8.56 11.02 -10.56
C LEU A 123 9.68 10.93 -9.52
N GLY A 124 9.32 11.01 -8.24
CA GLY A 124 10.28 11.11 -7.16
C GLY A 124 11.07 12.42 -7.15
N ALA A 125 11.92 12.58 -6.14
CA ALA A 125 12.71 13.80 -5.96
C ALA A 125 14.01 13.81 -6.80
N SER A 126 14.49 12.65 -7.24
CA SER A 126 15.73 12.52 -8.03
C SER A 126 15.83 11.13 -8.67
N PRO A 127 16.75 10.91 -9.63
CA PRO A 127 16.97 9.58 -10.22
C PRO A 127 17.36 8.48 -9.21
N ILE A 128 17.89 8.83 -8.05
CA ILE A 128 18.21 7.88 -6.98
C ILE A 128 17.00 7.64 -6.07
N SER A 129 16.09 8.62 -6.00
CA SER A 129 14.82 8.56 -5.28
C SER A 129 13.68 8.72 -6.29
N SER A 130 13.55 7.76 -7.19
CA SER A 130 12.65 7.77 -8.35
C SER A 130 11.29 7.15 -8.04
N LEU A 131 10.78 7.33 -6.84
CA LEU A 131 9.47 6.86 -6.39
C LEU A 131 8.78 7.95 -5.59
N GLY A 132 7.45 8.03 -5.74
CA GLY A 132 6.60 8.91 -4.95
C GLY A 132 6.70 10.38 -5.37
N ALA A 133 6.60 11.25 -4.38
CA ALA A 133 6.45 12.68 -4.56
C ALA A 133 7.66 13.36 -5.20
N GLY A 134 7.38 14.14 -6.24
CA GLY A 134 8.39 14.94 -6.96
C GLY A 134 8.13 16.44 -6.84
N PHE A 135 8.80 17.21 -7.70
CA PHE A 135 8.67 18.69 -7.75
C PHE A 135 7.58 19.15 -8.73
N ALA A 136 6.73 18.23 -9.21
CA ALA A 136 5.60 18.59 -10.05
C ALA A 136 4.61 19.44 -9.26
N LYS A 137 4.18 20.57 -9.85
CA LYS A 137 3.15 21.43 -9.25
C LYS A 137 1.77 20.83 -9.53
N ILE A 138 0.96 20.78 -8.50
CA ILE A 138 -0.43 20.34 -8.60
C ILE A 138 -1.25 21.38 -9.35
N LYS A 139 -1.97 20.92 -10.37
CA LYS A 139 -2.83 21.76 -11.22
C LYS A 139 -4.29 21.62 -10.79
N ALA A 140 -5.10 22.59 -11.21
CA ALA A 140 -6.53 22.51 -10.99
C ALA A 140 -7.16 21.35 -11.78
N ASN A 141 -8.14 20.70 -11.17
CA ASN A 141 -8.97 19.66 -11.78
C ASN A 141 -8.22 18.38 -12.23
N GLU A 142 -7.01 18.14 -11.69
CA GLU A 142 -6.31 16.87 -11.89
C GLU A 142 -6.40 15.99 -10.63
N PRO A 143 -6.45 14.66 -10.78
CA PRO A 143 -6.45 13.76 -9.63
C PRO A 143 -5.07 13.77 -8.96
N VAL A 144 -5.07 13.86 -7.64
CA VAL A 144 -3.90 13.74 -6.78
C VAL A 144 -4.10 12.50 -5.91
N LEU A 145 -3.35 11.46 -6.21
CA LEU A 145 -3.35 10.25 -5.39
C LEU A 145 -2.37 10.45 -4.23
N VAL A 146 -2.86 10.24 -3.03
CA VAL A 146 -2.08 10.31 -1.79
C VAL A 146 -2.14 8.95 -1.14
N ASP A 147 -1.01 8.27 -1.09
CA ASP A 147 -0.82 6.93 -0.55
C ASP A 147 0.15 7.02 0.64
N ILE A 148 -0.33 6.65 1.81
CA ILE A 148 0.36 6.89 3.07
C ILE A 148 0.55 5.60 3.86
N VAL A 149 1.81 5.31 4.15
CA VAL A 149 2.22 4.26 5.08
C VAL A 149 2.69 4.88 6.38
N HIS A 150 2.17 4.43 7.51
CA HIS A 150 2.70 4.76 8.84
C HIS A 150 3.04 3.49 9.63
N LEU A 151 3.95 3.62 10.57
CA LEU A 151 4.33 2.56 11.50
C LEU A 151 4.19 3.02 12.94
N HIS A 152 3.30 2.39 13.69
CA HIS A 152 3.24 2.55 15.13
C HIS A 152 3.90 1.34 15.81
N ARG A 153 4.98 1.57 16.56
CA ARG A 153 5.77 0.50 17.22
C ARG A 153 6.21 -0.64 16.29
N GLY A 154 6.39 -0.32 15.01
CA GLY A 154 6.82 -1.26 13.98
C GLY A 154 5.70 -1.93 13.19
N TYR A 155 4.44 -1.73 13.55
CA TYR A 155 3.28 -2.28 12.83
C TYR A 155 2.76 -1.28 11.82
N VAL A 156 2.63 -1.77 10.58
CA VAL A 156 2.29 -0.97 9.40
C VAL A 156 0.78 -0.76 9.29
N SER A 157 0.38 0.44 8.93
CA SER A 157 -0.90 0.72 8.27
C SER A 157 -0.65 1.39 6.93
N ASP A 158 -1.46 1.02 5.95
CA ASP A 158 -1.37 1.46 4.57
C ASP A 158 -2.73 1.94 4.09
N CYS A 159 -2.78 3.12 3.47
CA CYS A 159 -4.05 3.65 2.97
C CYS A 159 -3.87 4.75 1.94
N THR A 160 -4.75 4.75 0.95
CA THR A 160 -4.80 5.73 -0.14
C THR A 160 -6.10 6.49 -0.13
N ARG A 161 -6.02 7.81 -0.34
CA ARG A 161 -7.15 8.71 -0.62
C ARG A 161 -6.82 9.65 -1.76
N MET A 162 -7.88 10.15 -2.38
CA MET A 162 -7.79 11.10 -3.48
C MET A 162 -7.94 12.53 -2.99
N PHE A 163 -7.19 13.42 -3.63
CA PHE A 163 -7.30 14.86 -3.47
C PHE A 163 -7.41 15.52 -4.85
N SER A 164 -7.96 16.73 -4.89
CA SER A 164 -7.93 17.55 -6.10
C SER A 164 -8.06 19.02 -5.76
N LYS A 165 -7.38 19.86 -6.56
CA LYS A 165 -7.57 21.30 -6.53
C LYS A 165 -8.78 21.65 -7.41
N GLY A 166 -9.94 21.87 -6.76
CA GLY A 166 -11.20 22.02 -7.44
C GLY A 166 -11.78 20.67 -7.91
N ARG A 167 -12.94 20.74 -8.55
CA ARG A 167 -13.73 19.58 -8.92
C ARG A 167 -13.08 18.75 -10.03
N LEU A 168 -13.00 17.44 -9.81
CA LEU A 168 -12.62 16.49 -10.86
C LEU A 168 -13.74 16.30 -11.89
N ASP A 169 -13.35 15.96 -13.11
CA ASP A 169 -14.27 15.54 -14.14
C ASP A 169 -15.00 14.25 -13.74
N GLU A 170 -16.25 14.09 -14.21
CA GLU A 170 -17.14 12.99 -13.88
C GLU A 170 -16.52 11.61 -14.10
N HIS A 171 -15.70 11.46 -15.15
CA HIS A 171 -15.04 10.20 -15.46
C HIS A 171 -14.02 9.77 -14.38
N TRP A 172 -13.41 10.71 -13.64
CA TRP A 172 -12.55 10.39 -12.51
C TRP A 172 -13.36 9.96 -11.29
N ILE A 173 -14.49 10.62 -11.06
CA ILE A 173 -15.40 10.25 -9.97
C ILE A 173 -15.94 8.85 -10.19
N GLN A 174 -16.41 8.53 -11.41
CA GLN A 174 -16.90 7.20 -11.73
C GLN A 174 -15.82 6.12 -11.53
N ARG A 175 -14.59 6.37 -11.96
CA ARG A 175 -13.46 5.44 -11.72
C ARG A 175 -13.19 5.20 -10.24
N LEU A 176 -13.35 6.24 -9.40
CA LEU A 176 -13.20 6.08 -7.95
C LEU A 176 -14.31 5.23 -7.34
N GLU A 177 -15.53 5.38 -7.82
CA GLU A 177 -16.67 4.54 -7.44
C GLU A 177 -16.40 3.09 -7.85
N ASP A 178 -16.01 2.85 -9.10
CA ASP A 178 -15.66 1.52 -9.62
C ASP A 178 -14.56 0.85 -8.78
N MET A 179 -13.48 1.57 -8.45
CA MET A 179 -12.41 1.04 -7.58
C MET A 179 -12.92 0.74 -6.16
N SER A 180 -13.86 1.53 -5.67
CA SER A 180 -14.49 1.30 -4.37
C SER A 180 -15.33 0.03 -4.38
N GLU A 181 -16.10 -0.23 -5.44
CA GLU A 181 -16.90 -1.45 -5.59
C GLU A 181 -15.99 -2.70 -5.67
N ILE A 182 -14.87 -2.61 -6.40
CA ILE A 182 -13.88 -3.70 -6.46
C ILE A 182 -13.27 -3.95 -5.07
N SER A 183 -12.94 -2.89 -4.33
CA SER A 183 -12.43 -3.02 -2.96
C SER A 183 -13.44 -3.71 -2.06
N GLU A 184 -14.70 -3.29 -2.09
CA GLU A 184 -15.79 -3.87 -1.29
C GLU A 184 -16.01 -5.36 -1.64
N LEU A 185 -15.95 -5.74 -2.92
CA LEU A 185 -16.02 -7.13 -3.35
C LEU A 185 -14.88 -7.97 -2.76
N VAL A 186 -13.65 -7.48 -2.83
CA VAL A 186 -12.46 -8.19 -2.30
C VAL A 186 -12.57 -8.32 -0.77
N VAL A 187 -12.96 -7.25 -0.08
CA VAL A 187 -13.21 -7.25 1.38
C VAL A 187 -14.24 -8.30 1.77
N ASP A 188 -15.39 -8.33 1.07
CA ASP A 188 -16.47 -9.28 1.35
C ASP A 188 -16.00 -10.74 1.18
N LYS A 189 -15.29 -11.03 0.09
CA LYS A 189 -14.77 -12.38 -0.18
C LYS A 189 -13.76 -12.84 0.87
N LEU A 190 -12.80 -12.00 1.22
CA LEU A 190 -11.82 -12.32 2.26
C LEU A 190 -12.49 -12.49 3.63
N GLY A 191 -13.50 -11.67 3.94
CA GLY A 191 -14.30 -11.80 5.15
C GLY A 191 -15.04 -13.13 5.25
N LYS A 192 -15.53 -13.64 4.13
CA LYS A 192 -16.19 -14.97 4.04
C LYS A 192 -15.21 -16.15 4.08
N GLY A 193 -13.92 -15.91 4.04
CA GLY A 193 -12.89 -16.93 4.04
C GLY A 193 -12.63 -17.54 2.66
N GLU A 194 -12.91 -16.82 1.60
CA GLU A 194 -12.49 -17.24 0.27
C GLU A 194 -10.97 -17.11 0.12
N MET A 195 -10.40 -17.89 -0.81
CA MET A 195 -8.96 -17.86 -1.09
C MET A 195 -8.55 -16.49 -1.65
N CYS A 196 -7.37 -16.03 -1.30
CA CYS A 196 -6.81 -14.77 -1.82
C CYS A 196 -6.73 -14.76 -3.36
N SER A 197 -6.42 -15.90 -3.98
CA SER A 197 -6.44 -16.06 -5.45
C SER A 197 -7.85 -15.92 -6.02
N SER A 198 -8.88 -16.46 -5.35
CA SER A 198 -10.29 -16.32 -5.77
C SER A 198 -10.76 -14.84 -5.67
N ALA A 199 -10.41 -14.16 -4.59
CA ALA A 199 -10.70 -12.73 -4.42
C ALA A 199 -10.02 -11.88 -5.51
N TRP A 200 -8.77 -12.19 -5.87
CA TRP A 200 -8.05 -11.57 -6.99
C TRP A 200 -8.77 -11.75 -8.33
N GLU A 201 -9.11 -13.00 -8.71
CA GLU A 201 -9.77 -13.26 -10.00
C GLU A 201 -11.13 -12.55 -10.05
N SER A 202 -11.91 -12.57 -8.98
CA SER A 202 -13.20 -11.87 -8.93
C SER A 202 -13.08 -10.35 -9.07
N GLY A 203 -12.11 -9.74 -8.39
CA GLY A 203 -11.87 -8.29 -8.51
C GLY A 203 -11.37 -7.91 -9.91
N LYS A 204 -10.53 -8.74 -10.52
CA LYS A 204 -10.05 -8.56 -11.87
C LYS A 204 -11.16 -8.71 -12.91
N ASP A 205 -12.05 -9.72 -12.75
CA ASP A 205 -13.19 -9.93 -13.63
C ASP A 205 -14.16 -8.74 -13.56
N MET A 206 -14.45 -8.23 -12.36
CA MET A 206 -15.25 -7.01 -12.18
C MET A 206 -14.59 -5.80 -12.86
N ALA A 207 -13.26 -5.64 -12.74
CA ALA A 207 -12.53 -4.57 -13.42
C ALA A 207 -12.59 -4.70 -14.95
N ASP A 208 -12.61 -5.92 -15.49
CA ASP A 208 -12.78 -6.17 -16.93
C ASP A 208 -14.19 -5.80 -17.41
N GLU A 209 -15.22 -6.19 -16.65
CA GLU A 209 -16.62 -5.82 -16.92
C GLU A 209 -16.84 -4.30 -16.91
N MET A 210 -16.14 -3.57 -16.02
CA MET A 210 -16.15 -2.10 -15.93
C MET A 210 -15.23 -1.43 -16.96
N GLY A 211 -14.45 -2.20 -17.75
CA GLY A 211 -13.56 -1.67 -18.80
C GLY A 211 -12.22 -1.13 -18.29
N HIS A 212 -11.77 -1.56 -17.11
CA HIS A 212 -10.55 -1.06 -16.48
C HIS A 212 -9.32 -1.98 -16.60
N LEU A 213 -9.46 -3.18 -17.17
CA LEU A 213 -8.42 -4.21 -17.17
C LEU A 213 -7.06 -3.73 -17.72
N GLU A 214 -7.05 -2.86 -18.73
CA GLU A 214 -5.83 -2.32 -19.35
C GLU A 214 -5.06 -1.34 -18.43
N ASN A 215 -5.75 -0.81 -17.41
CA ASN A 215 -5.28 0.25 -16.52
C ASN A 215 -5.26 -0.16 -15.04
N LEU A 216 -5.78 -1.36 -14.73
CA LEU A 216 -5.84 -1.87 -13.36
C LEU A 216 -4.43 -2.10 -12.80
N MET A 217 -4.15 -1.50 -11.65
CA MET A 217 -2.87 -1.61 -10.93
C MET A 217 -1.64 -1.22 -11.76
N GLY A 218 -1.81 -0.30 -12.72
CA GLY A 218 -0.77 0.16 -13.62
C GLY A 218 -1.23 0.16 -15.08
N MET A 219 -0.51 0.84 -15.95
CA MET A 219 -0.71 0.76 -17.41
C MET A 219 0.09 -0.39 -18.00
N LYS A 220 -0.49 -1.15 -18.93
CA LYS A 220 0.25 -2.18 -19.65
C LYS A 220 1.51 -1.62 -20.33
N PRO A 221 2.66 -2.35 -20.29
CA PRO A 221 2.85 -3.68 -19.70
C PRO A 221 3.29 -3.67 -18.21
N ASN A 222 3.24 -2.54 -17.51
CA ASN A 222 3.82 -2.32 -16.18
C ASN A 222 2.76 -2.44 -15.06
N GLN A 223 1.83 -3.37 -15.18
CA GLN A 223 0.79 -3.59 -14.17
C GLN A 223 1.30 -4.46 -13.02
N ALA A 224 1.08 -4.03 -11.78
CA ALA A 224 1.20 -4.91 -10.62
C ALA A 224 0.11 -5.99 -10.66
N GLN A 225 0.44 -7.22 -10.26
CA GLN A 225 -0.42 -8.38 -10.41
C GLN A 225 -1.06 -8.80 -9.08
N PHE A 226 -1.60 -7.82 -8.34
CA PHE A 226 -2.31 -8.02 -7.08
C PHE A 226 -3.35 -6.92 -6.86
N LEU A 227 -4.29 -7.12 -5.93
CA LEU A 227 -5.27 -6.10 -5.47
C LEU A 227 -5.13 -5.79 -3.98
N GLY A 228 -4.18 -6.44 -3.30
CA GLY A 228 -3.90 -6.21 -1.91
C GLY A 228 -2.79 -7.12 -1.41
N HIS A 229 -2.17 -6.74 -0.34
CA HIS A 229 -1.09 -7.48 0.32
C HIS A 229 -1.23 -7.44 1.82
N SER A 230 -0.78 -8.50 2.51
CA SER A 230 -0.72 -8.45 3.96
C SER A 230 0.29 -7.43 4.43
N VAL A 231 0.00 -6.80 5.55
CA VAL A 231 0.88 -5.88 6.25
C VAL A 231 1.19 -6.40 7.65
N GLY A 232 2.31 -5.97 8.22
CA GLY A 232 2.70 -6.38 9.57
C GLY A 232 3.89 -5.58 10.06
N LEU A 233 5.00 -6.25 10.34
CA LEU A 233 6.30 -5.63 10.62
C LEU A 233 7.03 -5.22 9.33
N GLU A 234 6.56 -5.70 8.19
CA GLU A 234 6.98 -5.31 6.84
C GLU A 234 5.75 -4.88 6.05
N LEU A 235 5.95 -4.02 5.06
CA LEU A 235 4.86 -3.48 4.25
C LEU A 235 4.20 -4.55 3.39
N ASP A 236 4.97 -5.42 2.75
CA ASP A 236 4.52 -6.43 1.80
C ASP A 236 4.58 -7.85 2.36
N GLU A 237 3.84 -8.16 3.42
CA GLU A 237 3.78 -9.51 4.00
C GLU A 237 2.93 -10.48 3.13
N THR A 238 2.88 -11.75 3.53
CA THR A 238 2.00 -12.76 2.94
C THR A 238 0.81 -13.05 3.87
N PRO A 239 -0.33 -13.52 3.31
CA PRO A 239 -0.63 -13.75 1.89
C PRO A 239 -0.85 -12.45 1.11
N VAL A 240 -0.96 -12.57 -0.22
CA VAL A 240 -1.25 -11.46 -1.15
C VAL A 240 -2.52 -11.79 -1.92
N VAL A 241 -3.38 -10.82 -2.19
CA VAL A 241 -4.56 -10.97 -3.05
C VAL A 241 -4.08 -10.97 -4.49
N ALA A 242 -3.60 -12.13 -4.94
CA ALA A 242 -2.96 -12.33 -6.23
C ALA A 242 -3.06 -13.78 -6.68
N ARG A 243 -2.78 -14.01 -7.96
CA ARG A 243 -2.70 -15.37 -8.52
C ARG A 243 -1.65 -16.21 -7.79
N GLY A 244 -2.01 -17.46 -7.46
CA GLY A 244 -1.11 -18.42 -6.81
C GLY A 244 -1.09 -18.35 -5.29
N PHE A 245 -1.87 -17.47 -4.67
CA PHE A 245 -2.13 -17.50 -3.23
C PHE A 245 -3.42 -18.24 -2.93
N ASP A 246 -3.37 -19.57 -3.12
CA ASP A 246 -4.48 -20.51 -2.91
C ASP A 246 -4.64 -20.81 -1.41
N CYS A 247 -4.80 -19.77 -0.62
CA CYS A 247 -5.00 -19.82 0.82
C CYS A 247 -5.96 -18.72 1.27
N GLU A 248 -6.62 -18.95 2.41
CA GLU A 248 -7.43 -17.95 3.08
C GLU A 248 -6.55 -16.92 3.80
N LEU A 249 -7.06 -15.70 3.98
CA LEU A 249 -6.55 -14.81 5.03
C LEU A 249 -6.98 -15.37 6.39
N ASN A 250 -6.04 -15.64 7.28
CA ASN A 250 -6.34 -16.16 8.62
C ASN A 250 -7.18 -15.16 9.43
N ILE A 251 -7.99 -15.65 10.39
CA ILE A 251 -8.56 -14.78 11.43
C ILE A 251 -7.40 -14.12 12.19
N GLY A 252 -7.43 -12.80 12.37
CA GLY A 252 -6.31 -12.01 12.87
C GLY A 252 -5.25 -11.69 11.81
N GLY A 253 -5.41 -12.15 10.56
CA GLY A 253 -4.61 -11.68 9.43
C GLY A 253 -4.95 -10.24 9.06
N THR A 254 -3.96 -9.46 8.65
CA THR A 254 -4.12 -8.06 8.21
C THR A 254 -3.81 -7.92 6.73
N MET A 255 -4.59 -7.10 6.03
CA MET A 255 -4.52 -6.95 4.57
C MET A 255 -4.77 -5.49 4.18
N ALA A 256 -3.87 -4.88 3.44
CA ALA A 256 -4.13 -3.66 2.68
C ALA A 256 -4.82 -4.06 1.37
N ILE A 257 -5.95 -3.44 1.05
CA ILE A 257 -6.75 -3.71 -0.16
C ILE A 257 -6.80 -2.42 -0.94
N GLU A 258 -6.23 -2.42 -2.16
CA GLU A 258 -5.77 -1.21 -2.83
C GLU A 258 -6.08 -1.11 -4.34
N PRO A 259 -7.27 -1.42 -4.84
CA PRO A 259 -7.53 -1.29 -6.27
C PRO A 259 -7.30 0.13 -6.75
N LYS A 260 -6.49 0.27 -7.80
CA LYS A 260 -6.11 1.54 -8.42
C LYS A 260 -6.15 1.42 -9.93
N VAL A 261 -6.56 2.45 -10.64
CA VAL A 261 -6.47 2.55 -12.11
C VAL A 261 -5.58 3.71 -12.51
N ILE A 262 -4.65 3.43 -13.45
CA ILE A 262 -3.64 4.38 -13.87
C ILE A 262 -3.84 4.72 -15.35
N HIS A 263 -3.95 6.01 -15.64
CA HIS A 263 -4.07 6.58 -16.97
C HIS A 263 -2.93 7.55 -17.23
N LYS A 264 -2.73 7.94 -18.50
CA LYS A 264 -1.64 8.85 -18.89
C LYS A 264 -1.71 10.23 -18.22
N ASP A 265 -2.91 10.63 -17.81
CA ASP A 265 -3.25 11.94 -17.25
C ASP A 265 -3.57 11.91 -15.76
N GLY A 266 -3.47 10.74 -15.11
CA GLY A 266 -3.67 10.60 -13.68
C GLY A 266 -3.91 9.18 -13.22
N ALA A 267 -4.03 9.03 -11.91
CA ALA A 267 -4.41 7.78 -11.25
C ALA A 267 -5.58 8.03 -10.29
N ILE A 268 -6.41 7.02 -10.12
CA ILE A 268 -7.47 6.97 -9.13
C ILE A 268 -7.41 5.64 -8.39
N GLY A 269 -7.65 5.68 -7.10
CA GLY A 269 -7.75 4.48 -6.29
C GLY A 269 -8.17 4.77 -4.87
N ILE A 270 -8.38 3.70 -4.14
CA ILE A 270 -8.70 3.72 -2.72
C ILE A 270 -7.96 2.57 -2.05
N GLU A 271 -7.57 2.77 -0.80
CA GLU A 271 -6.93 1.73 -0.01
C GLU A 271 -7.24 1.89 1.45
N ASP A 272 -7.47 0.78 2.11
CA ASP A 272 -7.52 0.68 3.56
C ASP A 272 -6.87 -0.62 4.03
N THR A 273 -6.31 -0.60 5.25
CA THR A 273 -5.85 -1.79 5.97
C THR A 273 -7.00 -2.40 6.75
N TRP A 274 -7.18 -3.70 6.59
CA TRP A 274 -8.24 -4.50 7.20
C TRP A 274 -7.67 -5.64 8.02
N THR A 275 -8.44 -6.15 8.98
CA THR A 275 -8.18 -7.42 9.65
C THR A 275 -9.37 -8.35 9.51
N ARG A 276 -9.11 -9.65 9.31
CA ARG A 276 -10.17 -10.66 9.32
C ARG A 276 -10.54 -11.05 10.74
N THR A 277 -11.83 -11.00 11.03
CA THR A 277 -12.46 -11.42 12.30
C THR A 277 -13.37 -12.62 12.07
N ASN A 278 -14.02 -13.11 13.14
CA ASN A 278 -15.05 -14.15 13.01
C ASN A 278 -16.33 -13.63 12.29
N ASP A 279 -16.55 -12.33 12.31
CA ASP A 279 -17.76 -11.68 11.77
C ASP A 279 -17.53 -11.05 10.39
N GLY A 280 -16.36 -11.23 9.79
CA GLY A 280 -15.96 -10.66 8.50
C GLY A 280 -14.69 -9.81 8.62
N MET A 281 -14.59 -8.74 7.80
CA MET A 281 -13.44 -7.84 7.81
C MET A 281 -13.73 -6.59 8.66
N GLU A 282 -12.78 -6.21 9.52
CA GLU A 282 -12.78 -4.96 10.28
C GLU A 282 -11.73 -4.00 9.69
N CYS A 283 -12.13 -2.77 9.37
CA CYS A 283 -11.22 -1.74 8.90
C CYS A 283 -10.38 -1.18 10.04
N LEU A 284 -9.06 -1.15 9.88
CA LEU A 284 -8.09 -0.66 10.87
C LEU A 284 -7.61 0.77 10.59
N THR A 285 -7.90 1.30 9.39
CA THR A 285 -7.59 2.66 8.96
C THR A 285 -8.85 3.53 8.92
N MET A 286 -8.94 4.46 7.99
CA MET A 286 -10.02 5.45 7.98
C MET A 286 -11.37 4.89 7.53
N GLY A 287 -11.39 3.95 6.58
CA GLY A 287 -12.63 3.48 5.98
C GLY A 287 -13.49 4.65 5.51
N ASN A 288 -14.77 4.63 5.86
CA ASN A 288 -15.72 5.69 5.52
C ASN A 288 -15.65 6.93 6.42
N LYS A 289 -14.73 6.99 7.40
CA LYS A 289 -14.59 8.14 8.32
C LYS A 289 -13.90 9.34 7.64
N PHE A 290 -13.13 9.11 6.59
CA PHE A 290 -12.52 10.14 5.78
C PHE A 290 -13.08 10.06 4.36
N PRO A 291 -13.35 11.19 3.68
CA PRO A 291 -13.88 11.17 2.32
C PRO A 291 -12.92 10.45 1.37
N LYS A 292 -13.47 9.69 0.41
CA LYS A 292 -12.67 9.03 -0.64
C LYS A 292 -11.91 10.03 -1.50
N ILE A 293 -12.48 11.24 -1.66
CA ILE A 293 -11.88 12.38 -2.33
C ILE A 293 -12.07 13.66 -1.50
N THR A 294 -11.03 14.47 -1.43
CA THR A 294 -11.05 15.80 -0.81
C THR A 294 -10.73 16.87 -1.85
N GLU A 295 -11.65 17.82 -2.04
CA GLU A 295 -11.45 19.00 -2.88
C GLU A 295 -10.97 20.17 -2.02
N TRP A 296 -10.03 21.01 -2.54
CA TRP A 296 -9.55 22.25 -1.91
C TRP A 296 -9.46 23.43 -2.87
#